data_c02cf4838359adca239b7c68d54018a9
#
_entry.id   c02cf4838359adca239b7c68d54018a9
#
_cell.length_a   1.000
_cell.length_b   1.000
_cell.length_c   1.000
_cell.angle_alpha   90.00
_cell.angle_beta   90.00
_cell.angle_gamma   90.00
#
_symmetry.space_group_name_H-M   'P 1'
#
loop_
_entity.id
_entity.type
_entity.pdbx_description
1 polymer ?
#
loop_
_entity_poly.entity_id
_entity_poly.type
_entity_poly.pdbx_seq_one_letter_code
_entity_poly.pdbx_strand_id
1 'polypeptide(L)'
;MSAGGAGGGEGRAPFARFTDQVCGQILFRPAHRRVREELTAHLEANAYEGAQVHFIGHLQTNKVNKVVGKVDLIHSVDSERLLRAIDRQADRLGLVQDVLLEVNVAGELSKGGCTPDEAWELAQLAQSLEHVRLRGLMAIPPIAQKPGDNTPYFSIMKKLYVDIKEKIAHNQDDMDCLSMGMSGDYEDAIAQGATLVRVGTALFGPRPPMAKQ
;
A
#
# COMPACT_ATOMS: atom_id res chain seq x y z
N MET A 1 28.87 53.43 2.64
CA MET A 1 29.42 52.37 1.78
C MET A 1 29.05 51.04 2.34
N SER A 2 28.36 50.31 1.51
CA SER A 2 28.24 48.91 1.32
C SER A 2 27.26 48.18 2.23
N ALA A 3 26.05 47.96 1.78
CA ALA A 3 25.49 46.81 1.08
C ALA A 3 25.52 45.57 1.98
N GLY A 4 24.43 45.06 2.41
CA GLY A 4 23.35 44.38 1.73
C GLY A 4 23.56 42.91 1.94
N GLY A 5 22.61 42.21 2.32
CA GLY A 5 22.63 40.76 2.41
C GLY A 5 21.41 40.24 3.16
N ALA A 6 20.25 40.34 2.52
CA ALA A 6 19.07 39.61 2.91
C ALA A 6 19.32 38.13 2.62
N GLY A 7 19.53 37.32 3.65
CA GLY A 7 19.49 35.87 3.58
C GLY A 7 18.07 35.41 3.80
N GLY A 8 17.31 35.15 2.76
CA GLY A 8 16.04 34.50 2.81
C GLY A 8 16.17 33.12 3.45
N GLY A 9 15.59 32.95 4.63
CA GLY A 9 15.35 31.67 5.23
C GLY A 9 14.30 30.95 4.41
N GLU A 10 14.71 30.18 3.42
CA GLU A 10 13.86 29.20 2.77
C GLU A 10 13.37 28.22 3.85
N GLY A 11 12.10 28.33 4.14
CA GLY A 11 11.39 27.35 4.91
C GLY A 11 11.52 26.00 4.24
N ARG A 12 12.49 25.21 4.65
CA ARG A 12 12.50 23.78 4.34
C ARG A 12 11.24 23.18 4.97
N ALA A 13 10.32 22.89 4.10
CA ALA A 13 9.09 22.17 4.40
C ALA A 13 9.38 20.89 5.20
N PRO A 14 8.37 20.31 5.88
CA PRO A 14 8.47 19.18 6.79
C PRO A 14 8.94 17.86 6.14
N PHE A 15 9.55 17.89 5.00
CA PHE A 15 10.10 16.74 4.27
C PHE A 15 11.15 15.94 5.06
N ALA A 16 11.92 16.59 5.93
CA ALA A 16 13.02 15.95 6.65
C ALA A 16 12.55 14.93 7.72
N ARG A 17 11.32 15.04 8.24
CA ARG A 17 10.79 14.05 9.19
C ARG A 17 10.10 12.87 8.53
N PHE A 18 9.76 12.99 7.26
CA PHE A 18 9.11 11.91 6.51
C PHE A 18 10.12 10.94 5.87
N THR A 19 11.33 11.39 5.59
CA THR A 19 12.39 10.58 4.98
C THR A 19 12.92 9.49 5.91
N ASP A 20 12.91 9.69 7.21
CA ASP A 20 13.40 8.69 8.17
C ASP A 20 12.44 7.51 8.38
N GLN A 21 11.14 7.66 8.07
CA GLN A 21 10.15 6.57 8.11
C GLN A 21 9.89 5.91 6.75
N VAL A 22 10.24 6.56 5.66
CA VAL A 22 10.05 6.05 4.28
C VAL A 22 11.32 5.36 3.74
N CYS A 23 12.45 5.56 4.38
CA CYS A 23 13.77 5.11 3.91
C CYS A 23 14.04 3.64 4.23
N GLY A 24 13.23 2.74 3.76
CA GLY A 24 13.42 1.30 3.97
C GLY A 24 12.31 0.44 3.37
N GLN A 25 11.32 1.04 2.72
CA GLN A 25 10.22 0.30 2.12
C GLN A 25 10.29 0.35 0.59
N ILE A 26 10.40 -0.80 -0.04
CA ILE A 26 10.38 -0.94 -1.50
C ILE A 26 9.00 -1.42 -1.92
N LEU A 27 8.28 -0.56 -2.65
CA LEU A 27 6.97 -0.89 -3.21
C LEU A 27 7.15 -1.60 -4.55
N PHE A 28 6.88 -2.90 -4.58
CA PHE A 28 6.97 -3.71 -5.78
C PHE A 28 5.63 -3.79 -6.51
N ARG A 29 5.54 -3.18 -7.69
CA ARG A 29 4.40 -3.30 -8.60
C ARG A 29 4.85 -3.93 -9.91
N PRO A 30 4.71 -5.25 -10.06
CA PRO A 30 5.11 -5.93 -11.29
C PRO A 30 4.21 -5.52 -12.47
N ALA A 31 4.78 -5.41 -13.65
CA ALA A 31 4.03 -5.38 -14.90
C ALA A 31 3.32 -6.73 -15.10
N HIS A 32 2.09 -6.72 -15.56
CA HIS A 32 1.11 -7.83 -15.53
C HIS A 32 1.57 -9.25 -15.95
N ARG A 33 2.74 -9.42 -16.54
CA ARG A 33 3.19 -10.73 -17.08
C ARG A 33 4.43 -11.32 -16.40
N ARG A 34 5.21 -10.56 -15.63
CA ARG A 34 6.52 -10.98 -15.12
C ARG A 34 6.70 -10.91 -13.60
N VAL A 35 5.61 -10.90 -12.81
CA VAL A 35 5.64 -10.86 -11.33
C VAL A 35 6.67 -11.82 -10.73
N ARG A 36 6.78 -12.98 -11.33
CA ARG A 36 7.61 -14.08 -10.84
C ARG A 36 9.10 -13.83 -11.05
N GLU A 37 9.45 -13.35 -12.23
CA GLU A 37 10.85 -13.26 -12.67
C GLU A 37 11.53 -12.04 -12.03
N GLU A 38 10.82 -10.92 -11.98
CA GLU A 38 11.37 -9.68 -11.43
C GLU A 38 11.54 -9.74 -9.91
N LEU A 39 10.50 -10.12 -9.13
CA LEU A 39 10.60 -10.22 -7.68
C LEU A 39 11.66 -11.26 -7.28
N THR A 40 11.62 -12.44 -7.89
CA THR A 40 12.59 -13.51 -7.56
C THR A 40 14.01 -13.09 -7.93
N ALA A 41 14.22 -12.51 -9.10
CA ALA A 41 15.55 -12.04 -9.53
C ALA A 41 16.11 -10.95 -8.60
N HIS A 42 15.28 -10.02 -8.17
CA HIS A 42 15.72 -8.97 -7.23
C HIS A 42 16.02 -9.52 -5.83
N LEU A 43 15.22 -10.48 -5.35
CA LEU A 43 15.48 -11.14 -4.07
C LEU A 43 16.75 -11.99 -4.13
N GLU A 44 16.96 -12.75 -5.22
CA GLU A 44 18.18 -13.54 -5.44
C GLU A 44 19.44 -12.65 -5.60
N ALA A 45 19.28 -11.46 -6.17
CA ALA A 45 20.34 -10.47 -6.28
C ALA A 45 20.60 -9.69 -4.98
N ASN A 46 19.86 -9.98 -3.90
CA ASN A 46 19.89 -9.24 -2.64
C ASN A 46 19.69 -7.71 -2.81
N ALA A 47 18.91 -7.33 -3.84
CA ALA A 47 18.71 -5.94 -4.22
C ALA A 47 17.93 -5.11 -3.17
N TYR A 48 17.31 -5.79 -2.20
CA TYR A 48 16.48 -5.19 -1.15
C TYR A 48 17.09 -5.29 0.25
N GLU A 49 18.42 -5.46 0.33
CA GLU A 49 19.11 -5.64 1.61
C GLU A 49 18.73 -4.56 2.63
N GLY A 50 18.19 -5.00 3.78
CA GLY A 50 17.76 -4.12 4.86
C GLY A 50 16.46 -3.34 4.61
N ALA A 51 15.77 -3.54 3.47
CA ALA A 51 14.50 -2.89 3.16
C ALA A 51 13.32 -3.84 3.30
N GLN A 52 12.18 -3.32 3.78
CA GLN A 52 10.91 -4.04 3.74
C GLN A 52 10.34 -4.05 2.31
N VAL A 53 9.94 -5.21 1.83
CA VAL A 53 9.39 -5.39 0.50
C VAL A 53 7.88 -5.51 0.56
N HIS A 54 7.16 -4.58 -0.07
CA HIS A 54 5.71 -4.57 -0.12
C HIS A 54 5.20 -4.89 -1.52
N PHE A 55 4.24 -5.80 -1.61
CA PHE A 55 3.56 -6.14 -2.86
C PHE A 55 2.28 -5.31 -3.02
N ILE A 56 2.20 -4.49 -4.08
CA ILE A 56 1.07 -3.57 -4.33
C ILE A 56 0.34 -3.83 -5.66
N GLY A 57 0.78 -4.82 -6.44
CA GLY A 57 0.11 -5.19 -7.69
C GLY A 57 -1.06 -6.14 -7.44
N HIS A 58 -1.98 -6.26 -8.41
CA HIS A 58 -3.05 -7.25 -8.34
C HIS A 58 -2.48 -8.67 -8.21
N LEU A 59 -2.87 -9.37 -7.14
CA LEU A 59 -2.41 -10.72 -6.85
C LEU A 59 -3.46 -11.76 -7.27
N GLN A 60 -3.15 -12.47 -8.34
CA GLN A 60 -3.97 -13.61 -8.75
C GLN A 60 -3.79 -14.78 -7.78
N THR A 61 -4.88 -15.48 -7.44
CA THR A 61 -4.87 -16.62 -6.49
C THR A 61 -3.86 -17.70 -6.88
N ASN A 62 -3.68 -17.97 -8.18
CA ASN A 62 -2.71 -18.96 -8.68
C ASN A 62 -1.25 -18.51 -8.59
N LYS A 63 -0.99 -17.29 -8.13
CA LYS A 63 0.35 -16.70 -7.95
C LYS A 63 0.73 -16.49 -6.48
N VAL A 64 -0.18 -16.77 -5.56
CA VAL A 64 0.02 -16.60 -4.11
C VAL A 64 1.31 -17.26 -3.63
N ASN A 65 1.62 -18.48 -4.10
CA ASN A 65 2.84 -19.22 -3.76
C ASN A 65 4.15 -18.56 -4.25
N LYS A 66 4.06 -17.49 -5.05
CA LYS A 66 5.21 -16.72 -5.54
C LYS A 66 5.50 -15.48 -4.72
N VAL A 67 4.53 -15.07 -3.87
CA VAL A 67 4.55 -13.81 -3.13
C VAL A 67 4.59 -14.06 -1.62
N VAL A 68 3.71 -14.92 -1.10
CA VAL A 68 3.64 -15.24 0.34
C VAL A 68 4.97 -15.77 0.86
N GLY A 69 5.43 -15.20 1.98
CA GLY A 69 6.72 -15.49 2.61
C GLY A 69 7.93 -14.90 1.89
N LYS A 70 7.72 -14.09 0.83
CA LYS A 70 8.80 -13.40 0.11
C LYS A 70 8.70 -11.88 0.18
N VAL A 71 7.61 -11.39 0.71
CA VAL A 71 7.36 -9.97 0.94
C VAL A 71 6.86 -9.76 2.36
N ASP A 72 7.15 -8.60 2.92
CA ASP A 72 6.75 -8.26 4.28
C ASP A 72 5.25 -7.93 4.36
N LEU A 73 4.69 -7.28 3.33
CA LEU A 73 3.31 -6.83 3.33
C LEU A 73 2.67 -6.94 1.94
N ILE A 74 1.47 -7.53 1.87
CA ILE A 74 0.64 -7.60 0.66
C ILE A 74 -0.49 -6.58 0.78
N HIS A 75 -0.54 -5.58 -0.13
CA HIS A 75 -1.53 -4.49 -0.08
C HIS A 75 -2.82 -4.78 -0.85
N SER A 76 -2.84 -5.79 -1.69
CA SER A 76 -3.85 -5.98 -2.74
C SER A 76 -4.81 -7.14 -2.46
N VAL A 77 -5.20 -7.33 -1.21
CA VAL A 77 -6.19 -8.37 -0.86
C VAL A 77 -7.60 -7.79 -1.01
N ASP A 78 -8.36 -8.31 -1.96
CA ASP A 78 -9.65 -7.78 -2.38
C ASP A 78 -10.82 -8.79 -2.30
N SER A 79 -10.56 -10.03 -1.86
CA SER A 79 -11.57 -11.08 -1.87
C SER A 79 -11.29 -12.17 -0.84
N GLU A 80 -12.36 -12.82 -0.36
CA GLU A 80 -12.27 -13.99 0.52
C GLU A 80 -11.41 -15.10 -0.10
N ARG A 81 -11.61 -15.37 -1.40
CA ARG A 81 -10.86 -16.38 -2.13
C ARG A 81 -9.35 -16.14 -2.06
N LEU A 82 -8.92 -14.88 -2.22
CA LEU A 82 -7.51 -14.51 -2.17
C LEU A 82 -7.00 -14.58 -0.72
N LEU A 83 -7.75 -14.05 0.23
CA LEU A 83 -7.39 -14.06 1.65
C LEU A 83 -7.16 -15.48 2.17
N ARG A 84 -8.09 -16.41 1.90
CA ARG A 84 -7.94 -17.83 2.27
C ARG A 84 -6.81 -18.54 1.52
N ALA A 85 -6.49 -18.12 0.29
CA ALA A 85 -5.36 -18.68 -0.43
C ALA A 85 -4.02 -18.25 0.16
N ILE A 86 -3.93 -17.01 0.65
CA ILE A 86 -2.77 -16.48 1.37
C ILE A 86 -2.60 -17.24 2.69
N ASP A 87 -3.65 -17.37 3.48
CA ASP A 87 -3.65 -18.11 4.74
C ASP A 87 -3.14 -19.54 4.56
N ARG A 88 -3.73 -20.32 3.64
CA ARG A 88 -3.26 -21.69 3.38
C ARG A 88 -1.81 -21.77 2.91
N GLN A 89 -1.33 -20.78 2.18
CA GLN A 89 0.07 -20.78 1.75
C GLN A 89 1.01 -20.39 2.89
N ALA A 90 0.60 -19.46 3.74
CA ALA A 90 1.34 -19.05 4.92
C ALA A 90 1.44 -20.21 5.94
N ASP A 91 0.35 -20.94 6.16
CA ASP A 91 0.29 -22.19 6.95
C ASP A 91 1.33 -23.21 6.46
N ARG A 92 1.36 -23.52 5.15
CA ARG A 92 2.34 -24.44 4.55
C ARG A 92 3.79 -24.02 4.77
N LEU A 93 4.03 -22.72 4.94
CA LEU A 93 5.37 -22.17 5.18
C LEU A 93 5.67 -21.98 6.68
N GLY A 94 4.69 -22.23 7.56
CA GLY A 94 4.82 -22.04 9.00
C GLY A 94 5.04 -20.59 9.41
N LEU A 95 4.41 -19.61 8.69
CA LEU A 95 4.55 -18.19 8.96
C LEU A 95 3.19 -17.49 9.02
N VAL A 96 3.19 -16.25 9.49
CA VAL A 96 2.05 -15.32 9.41
C VAL A 96 2.36 -14.25 8.39
N GLN A 97 1.48 -14.05 7.40
CA GLN A 97 1.64 -13.04 6.35
C GLN A 97 0.85 -11.78 6.67
N ASP A 98 1.54 -10.64 6.70
CA ASP A 98 0.91 -9.34 6.83
C ASP A 98 0.17 -8.94 5.55
N VAL A 99 -1.05 -8.42 5.70
CA VAL A 99 -1.90 -8.01 4.57
C VAL A 99 -2.63 -6.70 4.85
N LEU A 100 -2.96 -5.98 3.77
CA LEU A 100 -3.96 -4.90 3.75
C LEU A 100 -5.12 -5.33 2.85
N LEU A 101 -6.33 -4.88 3.18
CA LEU A 101 -7.46 -4.99 2.29
C LEU A 101 -7.45 -3.84 1.29
N GLU A 102 -7.49 -4.15 -0.01
CA GLU A 102 -7.64 -3.17 -1.07
C GLU A 102 -9.10 -2.80 -1.24
N VAL A 103 -9.43 -1.52 -1.01
CA VAL A 103 -10.80 -1.00 -1.06
C VAL A 103 -10.98 -0.12 -2.29
N ASN A 104 -11.97 -0.44 -3.10
CA ASN A 104 -12.43 0.38 -4.22
C ASN A 104 -13.37 1.48 -3.72
N VAL A 105 -12.79 2.50 -3.11
CA VAL A 105 -13.52 3.60 -2.47
C VAL A 105 -14.30 4.48 -3.45
N ALA A 106 -13.89 4.51 -4.74
CA ALA A 106 -14.54 5.29 -5.78
C ALA A 106 -15.65 4.53 -6.50
N GLY A 107 -15.77 3.21 -6.32
CA GLY A 107 -16.76 2.38 -7.00
C GLY A 107 -16.51 2.22 -8.51
N GLU A 108 -15.29 2.47 -8.99
CA GLU A 108 -14.95 2.32 -10.41
C GLU A 108 -14.87 0.83 -10.79
N LEU A 109 -15.77 0.35 -11.64
CA LEU A 109 -15.81 -1.06 -12.09
C LEU A 109 -14.54 -1.55 -12.78
N SER A 110 -13.71 -0.65 -13.31
CA SER A 110 -12.46 -0.97 -13.99
C SER A 110 -11.28 -1.18 -13.05
N LYS A 111 -11.43 -0.87 -11.76
CA LYS A 111 -10.37 -1.01 -10.75
C LYS A 111 -10.62 -2.21 -9.85
N GLY A 112 -9.53 -2.80 -9.35
CA GLY A 112 -9.57 -3.80 -8.30
C GLY A 112 -10.00 -3.22 -6.96
N GLY A 113 -10.11 -4.09 -5.97
CA GLY A 113 -10.53 -3.75 -4.63
C GLY A 113 -11.96 -4.18 -4.31
N CYS A 114 -12.21 -4.53 -3.06
CA CYS A 114 -13.54 -4.81 -2.55
C CYS A 114 -14.31 -3.51 -2.27
N THR A 115 -15.62 -3.59 -2.16
CA THR A 115 -16.45 -2.48 -1.68
C THR A 115 -16.18 -2.20 -0.19
N PRO A 116 -16.54 -1.02 0.34
CA PRO A 116 -16.45 -0.76 1.78
C PRO A 116 -17.20 -1.78 2.65
N ASP A 117 -18.37 -2.27 2.20
CA ASP A 117 -19.15 -3.28 2.92
C ASP A 117 -18.45 -4.64 2.91
N GLU A 118 -17.95 -5.08 1.75
CA GLU A 118 -17.14 -6.30 1.66
C GLU A 118 -15.84 -6.22 2.49
N ALA A 119 -15.27 -5.02 2.66
CA ALA A 119 -14.09 -4.84 3.51
C ALA A 119 -14.37 -5.18 4.98
N TRP A 120 -15.60 -4.93 5.47
CA TRP A 120 -16.03 -5.37 6.79
C TRP A 120 -16.05 -6.89 6.93
N GLU A 121 -16.65 -7.58 5.96
CA GLU A 121 -16.73 -9.04 5.94
C GLU A 121 -15.32 -9.66 5.86
N LEU A 122 -14.48 -9.10 5.01
CA LEU A 122 -13.08 -9.56 4.86
C LEU A 122 -12.25 -9.28 6.12
N ALA A 123 -12.46 -8.18 6.80
CA ALA A 123 -11.79 -7.88 8.06
C ALA A 123 -12.20 -8.86 9.17
N GLN A 124 -13.50 -9.18 9.28
CA GLN A 124 -13.97 -10.20 10.21
C GLN A 124 -13.40 -11.59 9.89
N LEU A 125 -13.37 -11.95 8.61
CA LEU A 125 -12.77 -13.20 8.16
C LEU A 125 -11.28 -13.24 8.52
N ALA A 126 -10.52 -12.17 8.27
CA ALA A 126 -9.10 -12.11 8.59
C ALA A 126 -8.81 -12.38 10.07
N GLN A 127 -9.67 -11.93 10.99
CA GLN A 127 -9.52 -12.20 12.43
C GLN A 127 -9.73 -13.68 12.80
N SER A 128 -10.36 -14.47 11.93
CA SER A 128 -10.57 -15.90 12.12
C SER A 128 -9.49 -16.78 11.50
N LEU A 129 -8.54 -16.20 10.78
CA LEU A 129 -7.45 -16.90 10.11
C LEU A 129 -6.17 -16.83 10.96
N GLU A 130 -5.48 -17.98 11.09
CA GLU A 130 -4.33 -18.09 11.98
C GLU A 130 -3.01 -17.63 11.34
N HIS A 131 -2.94 -17.65 10.00
CA HIS A 131 -1.71 -17.40 9.26
C HIS A 131 -1.76 -16.11 8.43
N VAL A 132 -2.73 -15.25 8.72
CA VAL A 132 -2.85 -13.90 8.15
C VAL A 132 -2.96 -12.89 9.27
N ARG A 133 -2.21 -11.79 9.17
CA ARG A 133 -2.36 -10.65 10.06
C ARG A 133 -2.84 -9.43 9.26
N LEU A 134 -4.03 -8.93 9.60
CA LEU A 134 -4.58 -7.73 9.00
C LEU A 134 -3.91 -6.49 9.61
N ARG A 135 -3.11 -5.79 8.81
CA ARG A 135 -2.41 -4.56 9.21
C ARG A 135 -3.19 -3.28 8.89
N GLY A 136 -4.25 -3.38 8.09
CA GLY A 136 -5.04 -2.20 7.74
C GLY A 136 -5.65 -2.23 6.35
N LEU A 137 -5.80 -1.05 5.75
CA LEU A 137 -6.47 -0.85 4.48
C LEU A 137 -5.57 -0.17 3.45
N MET A 138 -5.88 -0.40 2.17
CA MET A 138 -5.24 0.27 1.04
C MET A 138 -6.30 0.77 0.05
N ALA A 139 -6.08 1.94 -0.56
CA ALA A 139 -6.91 2.42 -1.67
C ALA A 139 -6.10 3.13 -2.76
N ILE A 140 -6.59 2.99 -4.00
CA ILE A 140 -6.09 3.71 -5.18
C ILE A 140 -7.28 4.49 -5.76
N PRO A 141 -7.52 5.74 -5.33
CA PRO A 141 -8.59 6.58 -5.88
C PRO A 141 -8.33 6.95 -7.34
N PRO A 142 -9.27 7.63 -8.02
CA PRO A 142 -9.04 8.19 -9.34
C PRO A 142 -7.80 9.07 -9.42
N ILE A 143 -7.29 9.30 -10.63
CA ILE A 143 -6.16 10.23 -10.82
C ILE A 143 -6.66 11.64 -10.51
N ALA A 144 -6.09 12.29 -9.51
CA ALA A 144 -6.38 13.67 -9.16
C ALA A 144 -5.99 14.61 -10.31
N GLN A 145 -6.85 15.55 -10.66
CA GLN A 145 -6.58 16.58 -11.65
C GLN A 145 -6.01 17.85 -11.00
N LYS A 146 -6.34 18.08 -9.75
CA LYS A 146 -5.87 19.19 -8.91
C LYS A 146 -5.79 18.78 -7.44
N PRO A 147 -5.05 19.50 -6.61
CA PRO A 147 -5.03 19.29 -5.17
C PRO A 147 -6.44 19.30 -4.56
N GLY A 148 -6.70 18.38 -3.64
CA GLY A 148 -7.97 18.24 -2.95
C GLY A 148 -9.00 17.33 -3.63
N ASP A 149 -8.84 16.96 -4.90
CA ASP A 149 -9.81 16.13 -5.62
C ASP A 149 -10.07 14.79 -4.94
N ASN A 150 -9.06 14.17 -4.35
CA ASN A 150 -9.13 12.87 -3.70
C ASN A 150 -9.40 12.94 -2.19
N THR A 151 -9.47 14.14 -1.60
CA THR A 151 -9.76 14.33 -0.17
C THR A 151 -11.03 13.60 0.30
N PRO A 152 -12.17 13.62 -0.43
CA PRO A 152 -13.37 12.88 -0.03
C PRO A 152 -13.13 11.36 0.07
N TYR A 153 -12.40 10.78 -0.87
CA TYR A 153 -12.08 9.34 -0.86
C TYR A 153 -11.17 8.98 0.31
N PHE A 154 -10.16 9.80 0.58
CA PHE A 154 -9.28 9.61 1.73
C PHE A 154 -10.00 9.73 3.06
N SER A 155 -10.96 10.66 3.18
CA SER A 155 -11.79 10.79 4.37
C SER A 155 -12.67 9.55 4.61
N ILE A 156 -13.26 8.99 3.55
CA ILE A 156 -14.05 7.74 3.62
C ILE A 156 -13.14 6.58 4.07
N MET A 157 -11.96 6.47 3.48
CA MET A 157 -10.99 5.43 3.84
C MET A 157 -10.54 5.56 5.30
N LYS A 158 -10.27 6.78 5.78
CA LYS A 158 -9.91 7.01 7.17
C LYS A 158 -11.01 6.59 8.12
N LYS A 159 -12.26 6.93 7.82
CA LYS A 159 -13.41 6.54 8.62
C LYS A 159 -13.55 5.01 8.66
N LEU A 160 -13.52 4.35 7.51
CA LEU A 160 -13.61 2.89 7.41
C LEU A 160 -12.49 2.21 8.21
N TYR A 161 -11.25 2.70 8.07
CA TYR A 161 -10.10 2.18 8.81
C TYR A 161 -10.31 2.29 10.34
N VAL A 162 -10.73 3.45 10.83
CA VAL A 162 -10.98 3.66 12.27
C VAL A 162 -12.10 2.75 12.75
N ASP A 163 -13.21 2.69 12.02
CA ASP A 163 -14.35 1.86 12.36
C ASP A 163 -13.98 0.37 12.45
N ILE A 164 -13.23 -0.17 11.46
CA ILE A 164 -12.78 -1.57 11.47
C ILE A 164 -11.80 -1.80 12.62
N LYS A 165 -10.84 -0.90 12.82
CA LYS A 165 -9.84 -1.00 13.89
C LYS A 165 -10.52 -1.08 15.26
N GLU A 166 -11.49 -0.24 15.52
CA GLU A 166 -12.14 -0.16 16.84
C GLU A 166 -13.13 -1.29 17.09
N LYS A 167 -13.83 -1.79 16.05
CA LYS A 167 -14.96 -2.70 16.23
C LYS A 167 -14.66 -4.16 15.88
N ILE A 168 -13.62 -4.41 15.05
CA ILE A 168 -13.33 -5.75 14.54
C ILE A 168 -11.98 -6.25 14.99
N ALA A 169 -10.93 -5.42 14.99
CA ALA A 169 -9.58 -5.88 15.30
C ALA A 169 -9.48 -6.41 16.74
N HIS A 170 -9.05 -7.67 16.87
CA HIS A 170 -8.81 -8.29 18.19
C HIS A 170 -7.66 -7.62 18.91
N ASN A 171 -6.60 -7.27 18.18
CA ASN A 171 -5.51 -6.46 18.67
C ASN A 171 -5.43 -5.19 17.81
N GLN A 172 -5.85 -4.06 18.39
CA GLN A 172 -5.88 -2.78 17.68
C GLN A 172 -4.48 -2.29 17.28
N ASP A 173 -3.43 -2.73 17.98
CA ASP A 173 -2.06 -2.35 17.66
C ASP A 173 -1.57 -3.00 16.36
N ASP A 174 -2.13 -4.14 15.97
CA ASP A 174 -1.82 -4.77 14.68
C ASP A 174 -2.33 -3.95 13.49
N MET A 175 -3.44 -3.21 13.66
CA MET A 175 -3.95 -2.32 12.61
C MET A 175 -3.29 -0.95 12.69
N ASP A 176 -2.13 -0.80 12.07
CA ASP A 176 -1.30 0.41 12.08
C ASP A 176 -1.11 1.04 10.69
N CYS A 177 -1.59 0.39 9.63
CA CYS A 177 -1.31 0.81 8.26
C CYS A 177 -2.56 1.28 7.50
N LEU A 178 -2.57 2.56 7.09
CA LEU A 178 -3.52 3.11 6.13
C LEU A 178 -2.74 3.58 4.90
N SER A 179 -2.70 2.70 3.88
CA SER A 179 -1.93 2.90 2.66
C SER A 179 -2.79 3.62 1.61
N MET A 180 -2.59 4.91 1.44
CA MET A 180 -3.27 5.73 0.44
C MET A 180 -2.42 6.93 0.05
N GLY A 181 -2.66 7.49 -1.14
CA GLY A 181 -1.87 8.58 -1.70
C GLY A 181 -0.70 8.10 -2.55
N MET A 182 -0.54 8.77 -3.68
CA MET A 182 0.51 8.54 -4.67
C MET A 182 1.20 9.86 -5.05
N SER A 183 2.08 9.86 -6.04
CA SER A 183 2.88 11.04 -6.44
C SER A 183 2.08 12.33 -6.70
N GLY A 184 0.79 12.22 -7.04
CA GLY A 184 -0.06 13.38 -7.36
C GLY A 184 -0.96 13.87 -6.23
N ASP A 185 -1.10 13.11 -5.13
CA ASP A 185 -2.10 13.38 -4.09
C ASP A 185 -1.67 12.94 -2.68
N TYR A 186 -0.38 12.61 -2.48
CA TYR A 186 0.12 12.11 -1.18
C TYR A 186 -0.02 13.16 -0.06
N GLU A 187 0.06 14.45 -0.37
CA GLU A 187 -0.10 15.52 0.64
C GLU A 187 -1.54 15.53 1.18
N ASP A 188 -2.53 15.43 0.29
CA ASP A 188 -3.95 15.31 0.67
C ASP A 188 -4.19 14.04 1.49
N ALA A 189 -3.57 12.91 1.09
CA ALA A 189 -3.69 11.65 1.82
C ALA A 189 -3.10 11.74 3.24
N ILE A 190 -1.94 12.38 3.41
CA ILE A 190 -1.31 12.62 4.70
C ILE A 190 -2.21 13.49 5.59
N ALA A 191 -2.77 14.56 5.02
CA ALA A 191 -3.70 15.43 5.74
C ALA A 191 -4.95 14.68 6.23
N GLN A 192 -5.37 13.61 5.54
CA GLN A 192 -6.45 12.72 5.92
C GLN A 192 -6.01 11.51 6.78
N GLY A 193 -4.74 11.46 7.19
CA GLY A 193 -4.21 10.48 8.13
C GLY A 193 -3.70 9.18 7.49
N ALA A 194 -3.19 9.24 6.25
CA ALA A 194 -2.41 8.15 5.68
C ALA A 194 -1.18 7.88 6.56
N THR A 195 -0.90 6.61 6.82
CA THR A 195 0.31 6.18 7.52
C THR A 195 1.38 5.67 6.55
N LEU A 196 0.97 5.35 5.31
CA LEU A 196 1.84 4.94 4.24
C LEU A 196 1.40 5.57 2.91
N VAL A 197 2.35 6.22 2.21
CA VAL A 197 2.16 6.77 0.86
C VAL A 197 3.04 6.04 -0.15
N ARG A 198 2.64 6.02 -1.43
CA ARG A 198 3.32 5.25 -2.48
C ARG A 198 3.83 6.18 -3.58
N VAL A 199 4.99 6.77 -3.36
CA VAL A 199 5.59 7.77 -4.25
C VAL A 199 6.52 7.07 -5.26
N GLY A 200 6.17 7.12 -6.54
CA GLY A 200 6.95 6.52 -7.62
C GLY A 200 7.44 7.54 -8.63
N THR A 201 6.55 8.06 -9.47
CA THR A 201 6.91 8.99 -10.56
C THR A 201 7.56 10.28 -10.10
N ALA A 202 7.26 10.76 -8.91
CA ALA A 202 7.92 11.95 -8.35
C ALA A 202 9.38 11.69 -7.95
N LEU A 203 9.75 10.43 -7.66
CA LEU A 203 11.12 10.05 -7.30
C LEU A 203 11.91 9.53 -8.50
N PHE A 204 11.29 8.71 -9.36
CA PHE A 204 11.97 7.96 -10.42
C PHE A 204 11.66 8.48 -11.83
N GLY A 205 10.85 9.54 -11.93
CA GLY A 205 10.39 10.06 -13.22
C GLY A 205 9.26 9.22 -13.85
N PRO A 206 8.75 9.65 -15.02
CA PRO A 206 7.71 8.93 -15.75
C PRO A 206 8.25 7.59 -16.27
N ARG A 207 7.38 6.57 -16.24
CA ARG A 207 7.74 5.26 -16.81
C ARG A 207 7.96 5.38 -18.32
N PRO A 208 9.00 4.74 -18.86
CA PRO A 208 9.15 4.62 -20.30
C PRO A 208 7.90 3.92 -20.90
N PRO A 209 7.45 4.33 -22.09
CA PRO A 209 6.33 3.67 -22.75
C PRO A 209 6.67 2.18 -22.96
N MET A 210 5.74 1.29 -22.61
CA MET A 210 5.92 -0.14 -22.87
C MET A 210 6.01 -0.35 -24.37
N ALA A 211 7.10 -0.94 -24.83
CA ALA A 211 7.21 -1.39 -26.21
C ALA A 211 6.03 -2.33 -26.50
N LYS A 212 5.23 -1.97 -27.49
CA LYS A 212 4.18 -2.86 -28.01
C LYS A 212 4.88 -4.09 -28.59
N GLN A 213 4.72 -5.23 -27.96
CA GLN A 213 5.04 -6.55 -28.53
C GLN A 213 3.85 -7.08 -29.29
#